data_bb94d853be736d15bc19b0db449d55ba
#
_entry.id   bb94d853be736d15bc19b0db449d55ba
#
_cell.length_a   1.000
_cell.length_b   1.000
_cell.length_c   1.000
_cell.angle_alpha   90.00
_cell.angle_beta   90.00
_cell.angle_gamma   90.00
#
_symmetry.space_group_name_H-M   'P 1'
#
loop_
_entity.id
_entity.type
_entity.pdbx_description
1 polymer ?
#
loop_
_entity_poly.entity_id
_entity_poly.type
_entity_poly.pdbx_seq_one_letter_code
_entity_poly.pdbx_strand_id
1 'polypeptide(L)'
;MAASDQLSALILIADGSEEIEFVTPYDVLTRAGFSVKSAGVKLKNELYAQCSRHVKIIPDFPSVNEIPDRIVDAANVLILPGGAPGAKTFCQSDDVLRLIREFRNEGKHVAFICAGTTALVASTKASNVEGQASRKCRVTSHPSVKQEIVDAGWEYADEKERVVVDGKVVTSRGPGTAMLFALTIVEALAGKDKRAEITGPMICAETM
;
A
#
# COMPACT_ATOMS: atom_id res chain seq x y z
N MET A 1 -13.56 -22.45 -20.51
CA MET A 1 -13.77 -21.62 -19.30
C MET A 1 -12.80 -20.47 -19.38
N ALA A 2 -13.28 -19.23 -19.52
CA ALA A 2 -12.41 -18.06 -19.41
C ALA A 2 -11.77 -18.12 -18.02
N ALA A 3 -10.44 -17.94 -17.95
CA ALA A 3 -9.77 -17.76 -16.68
C ALA A 3 -10.48 -16.58 -16.00
N SER A 4 -11.11 -16.81 -14.86
CA SER A 4 -11.60 -15.71 -14.04
C SER A 4 -10.38 -14.85 -13.76
N ASP A 5 -10.43 -13.56 -14.13
CA ASP A 5 -9.35 -12.62 -13.86
C ASP A 5 -9.15 -12.53 -12.33
N GLN A 6 -8.30 -13.40 -11.82
CA GLN A 6 -7.99 -13.44 -10.40
C GLN A 6 -7.40 -12.09 -10.01
N LEU A 7 -8.04 -11.41 -9.08
CA LEU A 7 -7.51 -10.15 -8.54
C LEU A 7 -6.12 -10.37 -7.95
N SER A 8 -5.24 -9.41 -8.15
CA SER A 8 -3.86 -9.49 -7.68
C SER A 8 -3.39 -8.20 -7.02
N ALA A 9 -2.47 -8.35 -6.09
CA ALA A 9 -1.89 -7.27 -5.31
C ALA A 9 -0.36 -7.35 -5.30
N LEU A 10 0.29 -6.21 -5.38
CA LEU A 10 1.72 -6.05 -5.19
C LEU A 10 1.97 -5.24 -3.92
N ILE A 11 2.73 -5.80 -2.99
CA ILE A 11 3.09 -5.13 -1.74
C ILE A 11 4.60 -4.91 -1.71
N LEU A 12 5.03 -3.66 -1.49
CA LEU A 12 6.44 -3.34 -1.36
C LEU A 12 6.90 -3.41 0.10
N ILE A 13 8.18 -3.74 0.30
CA ILE A 13 8.80 -3.79 1.62
C ILE A 13 10.23 -3.24 1.56
N ALA A 14 10.63 -2.48 2.57
CA ALA A 14 11.98 -1.99 2.75
C ALA A 14 12.45 -2.26 4.18
N ASP A 15 13.75 -2.15 4.42
CA ASP A 15 14.27 -2.19 5.80
C ASP A 15 13.62 -1.08 6.63
N GLY A 16 13.13 -1.44 7.81
CA GLY A 16 12.40 -0.54 8.70
C GLY A 16 10.93 -0.31 8.34
N SER A 17 10.38 -1.07 7.37
CA SER A 17 8.92 -1.15 7.21
C SER A 17 8.26 -1.71 8.47
N GLU A 18 7.03 -1.26 8.74
CA GLU A 18 6.26 -1.74 9.90
C GLU A 18 5.60 -3.08 9.56
N GLU A 19 5.90 -4.09 10.36
CA GLU A 19 5.57 -5.49 10.07
C GLU A 19 4.06 -5.77 10.06
N ILE A 20 3.29 -5.18 10.97
CA ILE A 20 1.83 -5.35 11.02
C ILE A 20 1.18 -4.78 9.77
N GLU A 21 1.72 -3.64 9.29
CA GLU A 21 1.20 -2.93 8.12
C GLU A 21 1.54 -3.63 6.80
N PHE A 22 2.56 -4.51 6.80
CA PHE A 22 2.88 -5.38 5.68
C PHE A 22 2.12 -6.71 5.74
N VAL A 23 2.20 -7.42 6.88
CA VAL A 23 1.67 -8.78 7.02
C VAL A 23 0.14 -8.80 6.97
N THR A 24 -0.51 -7.82 7.60
CA THR A 24 -1.98 -7.79 7.64
C THR A 24 -2.62 -7.68 6.26
N PRO A 25 -2.27 -6.73 5.37
CA PRO A 25 -2.85 -6.73 4.03
C PRO A 25 -2.42 -7.93 3.20
N TYR A 26 -1.20 -8.47 3.38
CA TYR A 26 -0.78 -9.69 2.69
C TYR A 26 -1.70 -10.86 3.03
N ASP A 27 -1.95 -11.12 4.32
CA ASP A 27 -2.82 -12.22 4.79
C ASP A 27 -4.28 -11.99 4.39
N VAL A 28 -4.83 -10.81 4.64
CA VAL A 28 -6.25 -10.49 4.38
C VAL A 28 -6.59 -10.61 2.90
N LEU A 29 -5.76 -10.08 2.01
CA LEU A 29 -5.97 -10.18 0.56
C LEU A 29 -5.81 -11.63 0.08
N THR A 30 -4.86 -12.38 0.63
CA THR A 30 -4.72 -13.82 0.32
C THR A 30 -5.99 -14.59 0.72
N ARG A 31 -6.56 -14.33 1.90
CA ARG A 31 -7.85 -14.90 2.33
C ARG A 31 -9.00 -14.52 1.41
N ALA A 32 -8.99 -13.32 0.85
CA ALA A 32 -9.97 -12.87 -0.12
C ALA A 32 -9.79 -13.48 -1.52
N GLY A 33 -8.78 -14.33 -1.72
CA GLY A 33 -8.52 -15.03 -3.00
C GLY A 33 -7.66 -14.24 -3.98
N PHE A 34 -7.02 -13.15 -3.54
CA PHE A 34 -6.07 -12.42 -4.38
C PHE A 34 -4.77 -13.21 -4.58
N SER A 35 -4.16 -13.07 -5.76
CA SER A 35 -2.76 -13.42 -5.96
C SER A 35 -1.89 -12.29 -5.40
N VAL A 36 -1.35 -12.49 -4.20
CA VAL A 36 -0.50 -11.48 -3.55
C VAL A 36 0.97 -11.76 -3.83
N LYS A 37 1.69 -10.73 -4.24
CA LYS A 37 3.14 -10.75 -4.43
C LYS A 37 3.79 -9.60 -3.69
N SER A 38 5.03 -9.82 -3.26
CA SER A 38 5.81 -8.83 -2.53
C SER A 38 7.18 -8.60 -3.13
N ALA A 39 7.68 -7.37 -3.03
CA ALA A 39 9.01 -7.02 -3.55
C ALA A 39 9.78 -6.13 -2.58
N GLY A 40 11.07 -6.41 -2.47
CA GLY A 40 12.03 -5.64 -1.70
C GLY A 40 12.39 -4.32 -2.38
N VAL A 41 12.66 -3.30 -1.59
CA VAL A 41 13.14 -2.00 -2.08
C VAL A 41 14.45 -1.65 -1.38
N LYS A 42 15.55 -1.67 -2.10
CA LYS A 42 16.90 -1.31 -1.60
C LYS A 42 17.23 -2.01 -0.27
N LEU A 43 16.95 -3.31 -0.18
CA LEU A 43 17.25 -4.10 1.02
C LEU A 43 18.76 -4.17 1.25
N LYS A 44 19.19 -4.07 2.51
CA LYS A 44 20.58 -4.26 2.92
C LYS A 44 21.00 -5.72 2.88
N ASN A 45 20.06 -6.62 3.10
CA ASN A 45 20.25 -8.06 3.01
C ASN A 45 19.47 -8.58 1.80
N GLU A 46 20.14 -9.34 0.93
CA GLU A 46 19.52 -9.85 -0.30
C GLU A 46 18.40 -10.86 -0.06
N LEU A 47 18.34 -11.47 1.14
CA LEU A 47 17.38 -12.51 1.45
C LEU A 47 16.12 -12.00 2.17
N TYR A 48 16.22 -10.91 2.92
CA TYR A 48 15.08 -10.44 3.75
C TYR A 48 15.11 -8.94 4.01
N ALA A 49 13.94 -8.38 4.24
CA ALA A 49 13.77 -7.07 4.84
C ALA A 49 13.79 -7.20 6.38
N GLN A 50 14.57 -6.39 7.05
CA GLN A 50 14.50 -6.27 8.51
C GLN A 50 13.51 -5.16 8.89
N CYS A 51 12.34 -5.56 9.39
CA CYS A 51 11.26 -4.67 9.74
C CYS A 51 11.54 -3.83 10.99
N SER A 52 10.67 -2.86 11.27
CA SER A 52 10.88 -1.83 12.30
C SER A 52 10.91 -2.37 13.74
N ARG A 53 10.35 -3.54 13.98
CA ARG A 53 10.35 -4.25 15.27
C ARG A 53 11.10 -5.60 15.19
N HIS A 54 12.08 -5.65 14.27
CA HIS A 54 13.04 -6.73 14.11
C HIS A 54 12.52 -8.03 13.50
N VAL A 55 11.26 -8.11 13.06
CA VAL A 55 10.77 -9.21 12.25
C VAL A 55 11.52 -9.21 10.92
N LYS A 56 11.92 -10.40 10.45
CA LYS A 56 12.57 -10.58 9.16
C LYS A 56 11.56 -11.18 8.18
N ILE A 57 11.36 -10.51 7.06
CA ILE A 57 10.41 -10.93 6.03
C ILE A 57 11.15 -11.14 4.73
N ILE A 58 10.98 -12.32 4.13
CA ILE A 58 11.51 -12.67 2.82
C ILE A 58 10.46 -12.26 1.77
N PRO A 59 10.72 -11.28 0.91
CA PRO A 59 9.80 -10.94 -0.17
C PRO A 59 9.84 -11.99 -1.30
N ASP A 60 8.76 -12.08 -2.09
CA ASP A 60 8.74 -12.95 -3.29
C ASP A 60 9.81 -12.53 -4.31
N PHE A 61 10.07 -11.24 -4.44
CA PHE A 61 11.13 -10.67 -5.27
C PHE A 61 12.11 -9.88 -4.41
N PRO A 62 13.41 -10.14 -4.46
CA PRO A 62 14.38 -9.44 -3.59
C PRO A 62 14.50 -7.96 -3.95
N SER A 63 14.16 -7.56 -5.18
CA SER A 63 14.18 -6.18 -5.64
C SER A 63 12.95 -5.83 -6.46
N VAL A 64 12.46 -4.59 -6.30
CA VAL A 64 11.39 -4.02 -7.15
C VAL A 64 11.75 -4.07 -8.65
N ASN A 65 13.04 -4.05 -8.98
CA ASN A 65 13.55 -4.14 -10.35
C ASN A 65 13.58 -5.57 -10.91
N GLU A 66 13.33 -6.58 -10.08
CA GLU A 66 13.29 -7.98 -10.48
C GLU A 66 11.85 -8.51 -10.63
N ILE A 67 10.85 -7.64 -10.45
CA ILE A 67 9.46 -8.02 -10.66
C ILE A 67 9.22 -8.18 -12.17
N PRO A 68 8.78 -9.35 -12.65
CA PRO A 68 8.42 -9.51 -14.06
C PRO A 68 7.27 -8.55 -14.44
N ASP A 69 7.33 -7.92 -15.62
CA ASP A 69 6.31 -6.98 -16.10
C ASP A 69 4.90 -7.55 -16.01
N ARG A 70 4.70 -8.81 -16.36
CA ARG A 70 3.42 -9.51 -16.24
C ARG A 70 2.80 -9.48 -14.84
N ILE A 71 3.61 -9.39 -13.78
CA ILE A 71 3.14 -9.31 -12.40
C ILE A 71 2.69 -7.88 -12.10
N VAL A 72 3.45 -6.89 -12.58
CA VAL A 72 3.10 -5.47 -12.45
C VAL A 72 1.82 -5.17 -13.23
N ASP A 73 1.74 -5.64 -14.48
CA ASP A 73 0.59 -5.44 -15.37
C ASP A 73 -0.70 -6.07 -14.81
N ALA A 74 -0.57 -7.28 -14.25
CA ALA A 74 -1.69 -8.01 -13.66
C ALA A 74 -2.15 -7.42 -12.32
N ALA A 75 -1.30 -6.68 -11.60
CA ALA A 75 -1.64 -6.17 -10.28
C ALA A 75 -2.74 -5.11 -10.34
N ASN A 76 -3.80 -5.30 -9.57
CA ASN A 76 -4.94 -4.40 -9.45
C ASN A 76 -4.71 -3.33 -8.37
N VAL A 77 -3.80 -3.59 -7.44
CA VAL A 77 -3.43 -2.68 -6.36
C VAL A 77 -1.95 -2.76 -6.01
N LEU A 78 -1.34 -1.59 -5.80
CA LEU A 78 -0.01 -1.43 -5.23
C LEU A 78 -0.14 -0.96 -3.78
N ILE A 79 0.52 -1.65 -2.84
CA ILE A 79 0.41 -1.38 -1.41
C ILE A 79 1.78 -1.05 -0.82
N LEU A 80 1.87 0.05 -0.08
CA LEU A 80 3.07 0.49 0.62
C LEU A 80 2.80 0.62 2.12
N PRO A 81 3.45 -0.19 2.97
CA PRO A 81 3.42 -0.03 4.41
C PRO A 81 4.19 1.22 4.86
N GLY A 82 4.04 1.57 6.12
CA GLY A 82 4.84 2.60 6.75
C GLY A 82 6.08 2.04 7.43
N GLY A 83 6.31 2.54 8.66
CA GLY A 83 7.61 2.49 9.30
C GLY A 83 8.48 3.61 8.75
N ALA A 84 8.93 4.55 9.61
CA ALA A 84 9.59 5.76 9.14
C ALA A 84 10.84 5.52 8.26
N PRO A 85 11.74 4.57 8.56
CA PRO A 85 12.88 4.27 7.69
C PRO A 85 12.45 3.66 6.35
N GLY A 86 11.48 2.72 6.34
CA GLY A 86 10.96 2.10 5.14
C GLY A 86 10.28 3.10 4.22
N ALA A 87 9.40 3.94 4.75
CA ALA A 87 8.75 5.02 4.02
C ALA A 87 9.74 6.01 3.40
N LYS A 88 10.82 6.35 4.14
CA LYS A 88 11.91 7.18 3.60
C LYS A 88 12.59 6.51 2.41
N THR A 89 12.84 5.20 2.48
CA THR A 89 13.42 4.43 1.37
C THR A 89 12.49 4.47 0.14
N PHE A 90 11.19 4.31 0.32
CA PHE A 90 10.22 4.43 -0.78
C PHE A 90 10.24 5.82 -1.41
N CYS A 91 10.25 6.89 -0.61
CA CYS A 91 10.34 8.27 -1.12
C CYS A 91 11.64 8.55 -1.91
N GLN A 92 12.71 7.80 -1.65
CA GLN A 92 14.03 7.96 -2.28
C GLN A 92 14.32 6.94 -3.39
N SER A 93 13.32 6.16 -3.79
CA SER A 93 13.43 5.18 -4.88
C SER A 93 12.67 5.66 -6.11
N ASP A 94 13.40 6.05 -7.15
CA ASP A 94 12.80 6.51 -8.41
C ASP A 94 11.89 5.42 -9.01
N ASP A 95 12.27 4.14 -8.88
CA ASP A 95 11.47 3.00 -9.36
C ASP A 95 10.14 2.90 -8.62
N VAL A 96 10.14 3.09 -7.28
CA VAL A 96 8.90 3.09 -6.49
C VAL A 96 8.02 4.27 -6.87
N LEU A 97 8.59 5.48 -6.99
CA LEU A 97 7.84 6.67 -7.36
C LEU A 97 7.28 6.56 -8.79
N ARG A 98 8.03 5.96 -9.71
CA ARG A 98 7.57 5.64 -11.07
C ARG A 98 6.40 4.66 -11.03
N LEU A 99 6.54 3.56 -10.30
CA LEU A 99 5.50 2.53 -10.16
C LEU A 99 4.19 3.10 -9.58
N ILE A 100 4.27 3.97 -8.57
CA ILE A 100 3.08 4.66 -8.04
C ILE A 100 2.39 5.48 -9.12
N ARG A 101 3.16 6.22 -9.95
CA ARG A 101 2.61 7.03 -11.04
C ARG A 101 1.96 6.17 -12.13
N GLU A 102 2.60 5.07 -12.51
CA GLU A 102 2.09 4.12 -13.51
C GLU A 102 0.74 3.56 -13.06
N PHE A 103 0.64 3.00 -11.85
CA PHE A 103 -0.63 2.49 -11.32
C PHE A 103 -1.72 3.55 -11.31
N ARG A 104 -1.41 4.77 -10.91
CA ARG A 104 -2.39 5.86 -10.89
C ARG A 104 -2.85 6.27 -12.29
N ASN A 105 -1.93 6.36 -13.25
CA ASN A 105 -2.25 6.74 -14.62
C ASN A 105 -3.04 5.65 -15.36
N GLU A 106 -2.80 4.38 -15.01
CA GLU A 106 -3.57 3.24 -15.53
C GLU A 106 -4.94 3.08 -14.84
N GLY A 107 -5.26 3.93 -13.87
CA GLY A 107 -6.52 3.83 -13.12
C GLY A 107 -6.60 2.62 -12.19
N LYS A 108 -5.46 2.04 -11.83
CA LYS A 108 -5.33 0.99 -10.81
C LYS A 108 -5.36 1.58 -9.40
N HIS A 109 -5.63 0.74 -8.42
CA HIS A 109 -5.61 1.16 -7.02
C HIS A 109 -4.19 1.33 -6.49
N VAL A 110 -4.02 2.31 -5.62
CA VAL A 110 -2.81 2.48 -4.80
C VAL A 110 -3.21 2.66 -3.34
N ALA A 111 -2.51 1.99 -2.45
CA ALA A 111 -2.88 1.95 -1.04
C ALA A 111 -1.66 2.20 -0.15
N PHE A 112 -1.80 3.10 0.82
CA PHE A 112 -0.71 3.53 1.69
C PHE A 112 -1.16 3.54 3.14
N ILE A 113 -0.31 3.13 4.03
CA ILE A 113 -0.61 3.19 5.45
C ILE A 113 0.51 3.88 6.23
N CYS A 114 0.13 4.63 7.29
CA CYS A 114 1.08 5.24 8.22
C CYS A 114 2.00 6.27 7.53
N ALA A 115 3.30 6.16 7.72
CA ALA A 115 4.28 6.99 7.04
C ALA A 115 4.39 6.67 5.53
N GLY A 116 3.91 5.51 5.07
CA GLY A 116 3.91 5.14 3.65
C GLY A 116 3.19 6.13 2.74
N THR A 117 2.21 6.89 3.28
CA THR A 117 1.52 7.96 2.54
C THR A 117 2.46 9.05 2.01
N THR A 118 3.63 9.24 2.62
CA THR A 118 4.63 10.21 2.12
C THR A 118 5.18 9.82 0.75
N ALA A 119 5.23 8.52 0.41
CA ALA A 119 5.66 8.07 -0.91
C ALA A 119 4.67 8.49 -2.01
N LEU A 120 3.36 8.48 -1.72
CA LEU A 120 2.34 9.03 -2.62
C LEU A 120 2.60 10.52 -2.87
N VAL A 121 2.84 11.29 -1.81
CA VAL A 121 3.16 12.73 -1.91
C VAL A 121 4.44 12.95 -2.72
N ALA A 122 5.49 12.19 -2.44
CA ALA A 122 6.76 12.28 -3.14
C ALA A 122 6.62 11.97 -4.64
N SER A 123 5.75 11.02 -5.01
CA SER A 123 5.52 10.64 -6.41
C SER A 123 4.97 11.78 -7.28
N THR A 124 4.36 12.80 -6.67
CA THR A 124 3.81 13.96 -7.37
C THR A 124 4.75 15.17 -7.47
N LYS A 125 5.93 15.12 -6.84
CA LYS A 125 6.86 16.26 -6.78
C LYS A 125 7.68 16.48 -8.05
N ALA A 126 7.75 15.49 -8.94
CA ALA A 126 8.49 15.62 -10.19
C ALA A 126 7.78 16.62 -11.14
N SER A 127 8.55 17.47 -11.83
CA SER A 127 8.03 18.53 -12.69
C SER A 127 7.26 18.03 -13.94
N ASN A 128 7.43 16.78 -14.30
CA ASN A 128 6.84 16.13 -15.47
C ASN A 128 5.74 15.11 -15.13
N VAL A 129 5.16 15.18 -13.93
CA VAL A 129 4.07 14.28 -13.55
C VAL A 129 2.76 14.78 -14.14
N GLU A 130 2.13 13.94 -14.96
CA GLU A 130 0.90 14.24 -15.70
C GLU A 130 -0.21 13.22 -15.37
N GLY A 131 -1.42 13.48 -15.87
CA GLY A 131 -2.57 12.58 -15.75
C GLY A 131 -3.08 12.44 -14.33
N GLN A 132 -3.60 11.27 -14.01
CA GLN A 132 -4.10 10.95 -12.67
C GLN A 132 -3.00 10.97 -11.60
N ALA A 133 -1.74 10.70 -11.99
CA ALA A 133 -0.60 10.74 -11.09
C ALA A 133 -0.32 12.12 -10.51
N SER A 134 -0.67 13.21 -11.22
CA SER A 134 -0.49 14.60 -10.76
C SER A 134 -1.59 15.06 -9.79
N ARG A 135 -2.74 14.39 -9.78
CA ARG A 135 -3.91 14.79 -8.99
C ARG A 135 -3.65 14.56 -7.49
N LYS A 136 -3.80 15.61 -6.69
CA LYS A 136 -3.88 15.49 -5.24
C LYS A 136 -5.29 15.03 -4.85
N CYS A 137 -5.37 14.26 -3.80
CA CYS A 137 -6.62 13.75 -3.26
C CYS A 137 -6.65 13.90 -1.75
N ARG A 138 -7.79 13.56 -1.14
CA ARG A 138 -7.96 13.55 0.29
C ARG A 138 -7.31 12.29 0.87
N VAL A 139 -6.46 12.46 1.89
CA VAL A 139 -5.66 11.38 2.47
C VAL A 139 -5.63 11.43 3.99
N THR A 140 -5.23 10.32 4.59
CA THR A 140 -4.80 10.24 5.98
C THR A 140 -3.44 9.55 6.08
N SER A 141 -2.80 9.64 7.24
CA SER A 141 -1.48 9.04 7.50
C SER A 141 -1.24 8.90 8.99
N HIS A 142 -0.06 8.42 9.37
CA HIS A 142 0.39 8.57 10.74
C HIS A 142 0.54 10.06 11.10
N PRO A 143 0.14 10.48 12.32
CA PRO A 143 0.21 11.89 12.72
C PRO A 143 1.59 12.53 12.58
N SER A 144 2.67 11.75 12.74
CA SER A 144 4.04 12.25 12.65
C SER A 144 4.43 12.81 11.28
N VAL A 145 3.72 12.45 10.21
CA VAL A 145 3.97 12.94 8.84
C VAL A 145 2.84 13.84 8.31
N LYS A 146 1.84 14.15 9.14
CA LYS A 146 0.69 14.98 8.76
C LYS A 146 1.13 16.33 8.21
N GLN A 147 2.03 17.02 8.91
CA GLN A 147 2.45 18.37 8.54
C GLN A 147 3.14 18.38 7.16
N GLU A 148 4.00 17.40 6.88
CA GLU A 148 4.65 17.27 5.57
C GLU A 148 3.63 17.13 4.42
N ILE A 149 2.56 16.37 4.65
CA ILE A 149 1.50 16.12 3.67
C ILE A 149 0.67 17.39 3.45
N VAL A 150 0.30 18.09 4.52
CA VAL A 150 -0.44 19.37 4.48
C VAL A 150 0.40 20.45 3.77
N ASP A 151 1.68 20.58 4.11
CA ASP A 151 2.60 21.54 3.50
C ASP A 151 2.79 21.29 2.00
N ALA A 152 2.67 20.02 1.58
CA ALA A 152 2.66 19.65 0.17
C ALA A 152 1.33 19.98 -0.53
N GLY A 153 0.34 20.54 0.18
CA GLY A 153 -0.95 21.00 -0.34
C GLY A 153 -1.95 19.88 -0.62
N TRP A 154 -1.88 18.77 0.13
CA TRP A 154 -2.88 17.70 0.09
C TRP A 154 -4.00 17.97 1.08
N GLU A 155 -5.22 17.55 0.76
CA GLU A 155 -6.34 17.56 1.68
C GLU A 155 -6.15 16.45 2.72
N TYR A 156 -6.10 16.82 4.00
CA TYR A 156 -5.92 15.87 5.08
C TYR A 156 -7.24 15.62 5.82
N ALA A 157 -7.59 14.35 5.96
CA ALA A 157 -8.84 13.92 6.60
C ALA A 157 -8.85 14.18 8.11
N ASP A 158 -10.05 14.16 8.70
CA ASP A 158 -10.23 14.23 10.14
C ASP A 158 -9.50 13.08 10.86
N GLU A 159 -8.99 13.35 12.05
CA GLU A 159 -8.21 12.37 12.82
C GLU A 159 -9.00 11.14 13.27
N LYS A 160 -10.32 11.22 13.29
CA LYS A 160 -11.20 10.10 13.57
C LYS A 160 -11.35 9.14 12.39
N GLU A 161 -11.03 9.58 11.18
CA GLU A 161 -11.08 8.75 9.99
C GLU A 161 -9.87 7.82 9.93
N ARG A 162 -10.09 6.57 10.27
CA ARG A 162 -9.03 5.55 10.35
C ARG A 162 -8.54 5.10 8.98
N VAL A 163 -9.42 5.10 7.99
CA VAL A 163 -9.14 4.81 6.57
C VAL A 163 -9.87 5.83 5.71
N VAL A 164 -9.20 6.33 4.69
CA VAL A 164 -9.75 7.26 3.71
C VAL A 164 -9.64 6.64 2.32
N VAL A 165 -10.74 6.69 1.58
CA VAL A 165 -10.81 6.29 0.17
C VAL A 165 -11.17 7.51 -0.66
N ASP A 166 -10.30 7.90 -1.59
CA ASP A 166 -10.59 8.93 -2.58
C ASP A 166 -10.28 8.36 -3.98
N GLY A 167 -11.35 8.00 -4.67
CA GLY A 167 -11.26 7.32 -5.96
C GLY A 167 -10.53 5.98 -5.86
N LYS A 168 -9.35 5.88 -6.46
CA LYS A 168 -8.51 4.69 -6.46
C LYS A 168 -7.37 4.75 -5.44
N VAL A 169 -7.37 5.75 -4.58
CA VAL A 169 -6.37 5.93 -3.52
C VAL A 169 -6.97 5.55 -2.17
N VAL A 170 -6.34 4.61 -1.48
CA VAL A 170 -6.71 4.19 -0.13
C VAL A 170 -5.58 4.55 0.82
N THR A 171 -5.88 5.29 1.89
CA THR A 171 -4.88 5.65 2.90
C THR A 171 -5.35 5.31 4.30
N SER A 172 -4.40 5.01 5.21
CA SER A 172 -4.71 4.65 6.59
C SER A 172 -3.65 5.17 7.57
N ARG A 173 -3.94 5.11 8.87
CA ARG A 173 -3.20 5.86 9.89
C ARG A 173 -2.01 5.15 10.50
N GLY A 174 -2.07 3.86 10.73
CA GLY A 174 -0.99 3.17 11.42
C GLY A 174 -1.30 1.72 11.75
N PRO A 175 -0.42 1.01 12.47
CA PRO A 175 -0.52 -0.43 12.67
C PRO A 175 -1.86 -0.86 13.29
N GLY A 176 -2.40 -0.09 14.21
CA GLY A 176 -3.73 -0.34 14.79
C GLY A 176 -4.91 -0.19 13.82
N THR A 177 -4.70 0.32 12.61
CA THR A 177 -5.73 0.43 11.56
C THR A 177 -5.50 -0.51 10.38
N ALA A 178 -4.46 -1.36 10.44
CA ALA A 178 -4.05 -2.23 9.33
C ALA A 178 -5.15 -3.23 8.91
N MET A 179 -5.91 -3.77 9.87
CA MET A 179 -7.02 -4.68 9.57
C MET A 179 -8.12 -3.99 8.77
N LEU A 180 -8.60 -2.83 9.26
CA LEU A 180 -9.61 -2.03 8.56
C LEU A 180 -9.13 -1.60 7.18
N PHE A 181 -7.86 -1.18 7.06
CA PHE A 181 -7.22 -0.81 5.80
C PHE A 181 -7.27 -1.97 4.78
N ALA A 182 -6.82 -3.16 5.18
CA ALA A 182 -6.82 -4.33 4.31
C ALA A 182 -8.24 -4.75 3.88
N LEU A 183 -9.19 -4.77 4.82
CA LEU A 183 -10.60 -5.06 4.52
C LEU A 183 -11.24 -4.00 3.62
N THR A 184 -10.82 -2.74 3.73
CA THR A 184 -11.27 -1.66 2.82
C THR A 184 -10.74 -1.87 1.40
N ILE A 185 -9.50 -2.34 1.24
CA ILE A 185 -8.95 -2.70 -0.08
C ILE A 185 -9.74 -3.86 -0.69
N VAL A 186 -10.05 -4.89 0.11
CA VAL A 186 -10.90 -6.02 -0.35
C VAL A 186 -12.27 -5.51 -0.82
N GLU A 187 -12.91 -4.65 -0.03
CA GLU A 187 -14.21 -4.08 -0.41
C GLU A 187 -14.14 -3.28 -1.70
N ALA A 188 -13.11 -2.44 -1.85
CA ALA A 188 -12.93 -1.59 -3.03
C ALA A 188 -12.71 -2.39 -4.33
N LEU A 189 -12.10 -3.57 -4.26
CA LEU A 189 -11.73 -4.38 -5.42
C LEU A 189 -12.64 -5.57 -5.66
N ALA A 190 -13.09 -6.24 -4.60
CA ALA A 190 -13.88 -7.47 -4.65
C ALA A 190 -15.32 -7.32 -4.14
N GLY A 191 -15.67 -6.14 -3.62
CA GLY A 191 -17.01 -5.81 -3.13
C GLY A 191 -17.30 -6.20 -1.68
N LYS A 192 -18.42 -5.70 -1.20
CA LYS A 192 -18.86 -5.86 0.21
C LYS A 192 -19.07 -7.31 0.62
N ASP A 193 -19.59 -8.13 -0.30
CA ASP A 193 -19.88 -9.54 -0.02
C ASP A 193 -18.59 -10.30 0.27
N LYS A 194 -17.52 -10.07 -0.52
CA LYS A 194 -16.22 -10.69 -0.30
C LYS A 194 -15.61 -10.23 1.03
N ARG A 195 -15.70 -8.95 1.35
CA ARG A 195 -15.28 -8.45 2.66
C ARG A 195 -16.02 -9.16 3.79
N ALA A 196 -17.35 -9.28 3.71
CA ALA A 196 -18.17 -9.95 4.72
C ALA A 196 -17.81 -11.43 4.86
N GLU A 197 -17.62 -12.13 3.73
CA GLU A 197 -17.22 -13.55 3.68
C GLU A 197 -15.95 -13.83 4.49
N ILE A 198 -14.92 -12.99 4.36
CA ILE A 198 -13.64 -13.22 5.05
C ILE A 198 -13.62 -12.69 6.49
N THR A 199 -14.41 -11.67 6.81
CA THR A 199 -14.41 -11.04 8.13
C THR A 199 -14.90 -11.99 9.23
N GLY A 200 -15.92 -12.81 8.96
CA GLY A 200 -16.48 -13.74 9.92
C GLY A 200 -15.44 -14.76 10.44
N PRO A 201 -14.81 -15.57 9.56
CA PRO A 201 -13.79 -16.54 9.97
C PRO A 201 -12.56 -15.90 10.64
N MET A 202 -12.27 -14.63 10.36
CA MET A 202 -11.16 -13.90 10.98
C MET A 202 -11.47 -13.40 12.40
N ILE A 203 -12.73 -13.48 12.84
CA ILE A 203 -13.17 -13.04 14.18
C ILE A 203 -12.74 -11.59 14.43
N CYS A 204 -13.00 -10.74 13.43
CA CYS A 204 -12.69 -9.30 13.55
C CYS A 204 -13.55 -8.65 14.62
N ALA A 205 -13.01 -7.64 15.30
CA ALA A 205 -13.78 -6.83 16.23
C ALA A 205 -14.97 -6.14 15.52
N GLU A 206 -16.11 -6.02 16.21
CA GLU A 206 -17.30 -5.36 15.68
C GLU A 206 -17.04 -3.87 15.39
N THR A 207 -16.17 -3.24 16.17
CA THR A 207 -15.74 -1.85 16.00
C THR A 207 -14.24 -1.81 15.67
N MET A 208 -13.90 -1.49 14.44
CA MET A 208 -12.51 -1.32 13.96
C MET A 208 -12.22 0.13 13.60
#